data_36464cba6545e9d515eb45f00031fe11
#
_entry.id   36464cba6545e9d515eb45f00031fe11
#
_cell.length_a   1.000
_cell.length_b   1.000
_cell.length_c   1.000
_cell.angle_alpha   90.00
_cell.angle_beta   90.00
_cell.angle_gamma   90.00
#
_symmetry.space_group_name_H-M   'P 1'
#
loop_
_entity.id
_entity.type
_entity.pdbx_description
1 polymer ?
#
loop_
_entity_poly.entity_id
_entity_poly.type
_entity_poly.pdbx_seq_one_letter_code
_entity_poly.pdbx_strand_id
1 'polypeptide(L)'
;MGIEELYKELHNVNASRESRLKHSEIILNDLTLLPLLIDIMFRVDDKISCRAAWVFEFVCIKYIYAIIPCLEKFTQNLHKVHYDSAMRSISKICALIARAHNSNDPNPLKKALLPRYKEYIIESCFDWLINEQKVATKVHAMETLFLLGKDSNWIHKELVNILERDYQTQSAGFQARAKRILRKIKSTL
;
A
#
# COMPACT_ATOMS: atom_id res chain seq x y z
N MET A 1 -15.34 -15.71 14.72
CA MET A 1 -13.94 -15.67 15.19
C MET A 1 -13.66 -14.32 15.82
N GLY A 2 -13.19 -14.30 17.07
CA GLY A 2 -12.82 -13.05 17.75
C GLY A 2 -11.38 -12.60 17.44
N ILE A 3 -10.98 -11.42 17.96
CA ILE A 3 -9.64 -10.85 17.68
C ILE A 3 -8.51 -11.75 18.20
N GLU A 4 -8.66 -12.38 19.34
CA GLU A 4 -7.64 -13.26 19.94
C GLU A 4 -7.50 -14.59 19.16
N GLU A 5 -8.58 -15.10 18.62
CA GLU A 5 -8.55 -16.28 17.75
C GLU A 5 -7.87 -15.96 16.42
N LEU A 6 -8.21 -14.82 15.81
CA LEU A 6 -7.56 -14.35 14.59
C LEU A 6 -6.08 -14.09 14.82
N TYR A 7 -5.72 -13.48 15.95
CA TYR A 7 -4.32 -13.25 16.33
C TYR A 7 -3.53 -14.57 16.43
N LYS A 8 -4.11 -15.59 17.07
CA LYS A 8 -3.50 -16.94 17.13
C LYS A 8 -3.38 -17.57 15.74
N GLU A 9 -4.43 -17.44 14.90
CA GLU A 9 -4.38 -17.97 13.54
C GLU A 9 -3.27 -17.34 12.71
N LEU A 10 -3.00 -16.04 12.88
CA LEU A 10 -1.92 -15.34 12.20
C LEU A 10 -0.52 -15.88 12.55
N HIS A 11 -0.33 -16.61 13.67
CA HIS A 11 0.92 -17.29 13.98
C HIS A 11 1.24 -18.42 12.98
N ASN A 12 0.24 -18.95 12.30
CA ASN A 12 0.40 -20.00 11.28
C ASN A 12 0.79 -19.43 9.90
N VAL A 13 0.69 -18.10 9.71
CA VAL A 13 1.06 -17.44 8.45
C VAL A 13 2.57 -17.39 8.30
N ASN A 14 3.08 -17.86 7.17
CA ASN A 14 4.48 -17.73 6.80
C ASN A 14 4.66 -16.90 5.52
N ALA A 15 5.92 -16.70 5.10
CA ALA A 15 6.26 -15.87 3.95
C ALA A 15 5.89 -16.48 2.59
N SER A 16 5.44 -17.74 2.51
CA SER A 16 5.06 -18.36 1.25
C SER A 16 3.80 -17.73 0.66
N ARG A 17 3.72 -17.76 -0.67
CA ARG A 17 2.54 -17.27 -1.38
C ARG A 17 1.29 -18.09 -1.02
N GLU A 18 1.46 -19.39 -0.91
CA GLU A 18 0.39 -20.32 -0.59
C GLU A 18 -0.23 -20.04 0.78
N SER A 19 0.61 -19.89 1.82
CA SER A 19 0.15 -19.57 3.17
C SER A 19 -0.63 -18.26 3.20
N ARG A 20 -0.12 -17.20 2.57
CA ARG A 20 -0.81 -15.90 2.51
C ARG A 20 -2.15 -15.99 1.78
N LEU A 21 -2.18 -16.75 0.69
CA LEU A 21 -3.40 -16.97 -0.08
C LEU A 21 -4.45 -17.68 0.76
N LYS A 22 -4.08 -18.83 1.38
CA LYS A 22 -4.96 -19.60 2.26
C LYS A 22 -5.60 -18.74 3.35
N HIS A 23 -4.79 -17.95 4.08
CA HIS A 23 -5.30 -17.13 5.16
C HIS A 23 -6.09 -15.91 4.65
N SER A 24 -5.80 -15.41 3.45
CA SER A 24 -6.63 -14.37 2.84
C SER A 24 -8.03 -14.87 2.49
N GLU A 25 -8.19 -16.15 2.18
CA GLU A 25 -9.50 -16.77 1.90
C GLU A 25 -10.38 -16.84 3.16
N ILE A 26 -9.79 -17.06 4.34
CA ILE A 26 -10.51 -16.99 5.60
C ILE A 26 -11.18 -15.61 5.77
N ILE A 27 -10.43 -14.55 5.51
CA ILE A 27 -10.93 -13.17 5.61
C ILE A 27 -11.96 -12.86 4.52
N LEU A 28 -11.74 -13.34 3.29
CA LEU A 28 -12.65 -13.09 2.17
C LEU A 28 -13.98 -13.83 2.32
N ASN A 29 -13.98 -14.98 2.98
CA ASN A 29 -15.19 -15.74 3.27
C ASN A 29 -15.99 -15.13 4.44
N ASP A 30 -15.35 -14.33 5.29
CA ASP A 30 -16.00 -13.61 6.40
C ASP A 30 -15.38 -12.20 6.54
N LEU A 31 -15.92 -11.24 5.80
CA LEU A 31 -15.45 -9.86 5.82
C LEU A 31 -15.63 -9.14 7.16
N THR A 32 -16.38 -9.72 8.10
CA THR A 32 -16.50 -9.17 9.47
C THR A 32 -15.17 -9.26 10.24
N LEU A 33 -14.25 -10.12 9.80
CA LEU A 33 -12.90 -10.26 10.36
C LEU A 33 -11.95 -9.14 9.91
N LEU A 34 -12.29 -8.39 8.87
CA LEU A 34 -11.39 -7.41 8.28
C LEU A 34 -11.02 -6.26 9.23
N PRO A 35 -11.96 -5.66 9.99
CA PRO A 35 -11.60 -4.67 11.00
C PRO A 35 -10.63 -5.21 12.05
N LEU A 36 -10.81 -6.48 12.47
CA LEU A 36 -9.93 -7.14 13.44
C LEU A 36 -8.53 -7.38 12.86
N LEU A 37 -8.45 -7.79 11.60
CA LEU A 37 -7.17 -7.96 10.89
C LEU A 37 -6.41 -6.63 10.81
N ILE A 38 -7.11 -5.53 10.53
CA ILE A 38 -6.51 -4.19 10.48
C ILE A 38 -6.08 -3.73 11.86
N ASP A 39 -6.82 -4.06 12.92
CA ASP A 39 -6.42 -3.77 14.29
C ASP A 39 -5.11 -4.47 14.65
N ILE A 40 -4.96 -5.74 14.28
CA ILE A 40 -3.73 -6.50 14.51
C ILE A 40 -2.59 -5.94 13.62
N MET A 41 -2.87 -5.58 12.38
CA MET A 41 -1.87 -5.02 11.46
C MET A 41 -1.25 -3.73 11.99
N PHE A 42 -2.02 -2.92 12.71
CA PHE A 42 -1.52 -1.67 13.31
C PHE A 42 -1.06 -1.79 14.76
N ARG A 43 -0.89 -3.01 15.29
CA ARG A 43 -0.05 -3.27 16.47
C ARG A 43 1.42 -3.23 16.03
N VAL A 44 1.90 -2.03 15.70
CA VAL A 44 3.13 -1.81 14.92
C VAL A 44 4.40 -2.34 15.60
N ASP A 45 4.42 -2.48 16.92
CA ASP A 45 5.54 -3.05 17.68
C ASP A 45 5.48 -4.57 17.81
N ASP A 46 4.39 -5.20 17.36
CA ASP A 46 4.21 -6.64 17.35
C ASP A 46 4.57 -7.20 15.96
N LYS A 47 5.46 -8.21 15.91
CA LYS A 47 5.85 -8.87 14.64
C LYS A 47 4.69 -9.57 13.92
N ILE A 48 3.59 -9.88 14.62
CA ILE A 48 2.38 -10.43 14.00
C ILE A 48 1.72 -9.41 13.07
N SER A 49 1.92 -8.12 13.29
CA SER A 49 1.48 -7.06 12.37
C SER A 49 1.97 -7.28 10.93
N CYS A 50 3.18 -7.81 10.75
CA CYS A 50 3.71 -8.15 9.43
C CYS A 50 2.88 -9.23 8.74
N ARG A 51 2.48 -10.26 9.51
CA ARG A 51 1.66 -11.37 8.98
C ARG A 51 0.25 -10.91 8.63
N ALA A 52 -0.33 -10.06 9.47
CA ALA A 52 -1.60 -9.42 9.18
C ALA A 52 -1.53 -8.56 7.88
N ALA A 53 -0.45 -7.79 7.71
CA ALA A 53 -0.22 -7.01 6.49
C ALA A 53 -0.06 -7.90 5.24
N TRP A 54 0.59 -9.06 5.35
CA TRP A 54 0.71 -10.01 4.25
C TRP A 54 -0.63 -10.62 3.84
N VAL A 55 -1.45 -11.00 4.81
CA VAL A 55 -2.79 -11.53 4.55
C VAL A 55 -3.66 -10.45 3.93
N PHE A 56 -3.63 -9.23 4.47
CA PHE A 56 -4.42 -8.11 3.95
C PHE A 56 -4.00 -7.70 2.53
N GLU A 57 -2.71 -7.75 2.20
CA GLU A 57 -2.23 -7.55 0.82
C GLU A 57 -2.94 -8.52 -0.15
N PHE A 58 -3.06 -9.79 0.21
CA PHE A 58 -3.71 -10.79 -0.63
C PHE A 58 -5.23 -10.64 -0.69
N VAL A 59 -5.88 -10.22 0.39
CA VAL A 59 -7.29 -9.79 0.37
C VAL A 59 -7.48 -8.67 -0.66
N CYS A 60 -6.66 -7.62 -0.60
CA CYS A 60 -6.74 -6.48 -1.52
C CYS A 60 -6.40 -6.85 -2.97
N ILE A 61 -5.49 -7.82 -3.21
CA ILE A 61 -5.20 -8.33 -4.55
C ILE A 61 -6.42 -9.04 -5.15
N LYS A 62 -7.15 -9.82 -4.36
CA LYS A 62 -8.34 -10.55 -4.82
C LYS A 62 -9.57 -9.65 -4.91
N TYR A 63 -9.77 -8.80 -3.92
CA TYR A 63 -10.94 -7.95 -3.81
C TYR A 63 -10.61 -6.61 -3.14
N ILE A 64 -10.11 -5.66 -3.91
CA ILE A 64 -9.66 -4.35 -3.40
C ILE A 64 -10.77 -3.57 -2.66
N TYR A 65 -12.03 -3.79 -3.02
CA TYR A 65 -13.14 -3.05 -2.43
C TYR A 65 -13.44 -3.46 -0.98
N ALA A 66 -12.89 -4.58 -0.52
CA ALA A 66 -12.96 -4.98 0.88
C ALA A 66 -12.37 -3.91 1.83
N ILE A 67 -11.39 -3.11 1.35
CA ILE A 67 -10.77 -2.06 2.17
C ILE A 67 -11.70 -0.89 2.49
N ILE A 68 -12.78 -0.69 1.73
CA ILE A 68 -13.62 0.53 1.81
C ILE A 68 -14.09 0.84 3.23
N PRO A 69 -14.65 -0.10 4.01
CA PRO A 69 -15.08 0.18 5.38
C PRO A 69 -13.93 0.56 6.33
N CYS A 70 -12.70 0.24 5.95
CA CYS A 70 -11.52 0.41 6.78
C CYS A 70 -10.56 1.50 6.27
N LEU A 71 -10.92 2.22 5.19
CA LEU A 71 -10.05 3.24 4.55
C LEU A 71 -9.56 4.30 5.54
N GLU A 72 -10.43 4.82 6.39
CA GLU A 72 -10.05 5.82 7.39
C GLU A 72 -8.95 5.28 8.30
N LYS A 73 -9.20 4.15 8.95
CA LYS A 73 -8.26 3.54 9.88
C LYS A 73 -6.96 3.14 9.19
N PHE A 74 -7.05 2.60 7.98
CA PHE A 74 -5.88 2.22 7.18
C PHE A 74 -5.01 3.44 6.87
N THR A 75 -5.59 4.50 6.32
CA THR A 75 -4.83 5.67 5.87
C THR A 75 -4.24 6.50 7.00
N GLN A 76 -4.98 6.68 8.09
CA GLN A 76 -4.52 7.45 9.26
C GLN A 76 -3.34 6.80 10.00
N ASN A 77 -3.11 5.51 9.83
CA ASN A 77 -2.07 4.80 10.58
C ASN A 77 -0.85 4.41 9.73
N LEU A 78 -0.78 4.80 8.45
CA LEU A 78 0.33 4.47 7.55
C LEU A 78 1.69 4.91 8.10
N HIS A 79 1.76 6.11 8.67
CA HIS A 79 2.97 6.72 9.21
C HIS A 79 3.56 5.97 10.43
N LYS A 80 2.78 5.11 11.09
CA LYS A 80 3.22 4.35 12.27
C LYS A 80 4.01 3.09 11.92
N VAL A 81 3.86 2.61 10.68
CA VAL A 81 4.44 1.31 10.27
C VAL A 81 5.94 1.45 10.06
N HIS A 82 6.72 0.61 10.75
CA HIS A 82 8.17 0.66 10.69
C HIS A 82 8.85 -0.68 10.33
N TYR A 83 8.16 -1.83 10.43
CA TYR A 83 8.73 -3.08 9.96
C TYR A 83 8.76 -3.16 8.42
N ASP A 84 9.94 -3.33 7.82
CA ASP A 84 10.14 -3.44 6.36
C ASP A 84 9.15 -4.37 5.68
N SER A 85 8.88 -5.50 6.32
CA SER A 85 8.01 -6.54 5.78
C SER A 85 6.54 -6.11 5.72
N ALA A 86 6.05 -5.42 6.75
CA ALA A 86 4.71 -4.84 6.78
C ALA A 86 4.61 -3.67 5.80
N MET A 87 5.61 -2.79 5.80
CA MET A 87 5.68 -1.60 4.96
C MET A 87 5.63 -1.94 3.47
N ARG A 88 6.34 -3.02 3.07
CA ARG A 88 6.27 -3.53 1.69
C ARG A 88 4.84 -3.91 1.28
N SER A 89 4.11 -4.63 2.12
CA SER A 89 2.73 -5.04 1.84
C SER A 89 1.77 -3.85 1.84
N ILE A 90 1.92 -2.96 2.81
CA ILE A 90 1.09 -1.76 2.95
C ILE A 90 1.31 -0.80 1.78
N SER A 91 2.56 -0.56 1.37
CA SER A 91 2.84 0.27 0.19
C SER A 91 2.25 -0.31 -1.10
N LYS A 92 2.23 -1.64 -1.23
CA LYS A 92 1.57 -2.31 -2.36
C LYS A 92 0.05 -2.15 -2.31
N ILE A 93 -0.56 -2.19 -1.12
CA ILE A 93 -1.99 -1.91 -0.97
C ILE A 93 -2.31 -0.47 -1.40
N CYS A 94 -1.49 0.52 -1.02
CA CYS A 94 -1.62 1.90 -1.50
C CYS A 94 -1.57 1.98 -3.04
N ALA A 95 -0.66 1.24 -3.69
CA ALA A 95 -0.60 1.18 -5.14
C ALA A 95 -1.86 0.51 -5.77
N LEU A 96 -2.42 -0.51 -5.13
CA LEU A 96 -3.69 -1.14 -5.58
C LEU A 96 -4.87 -0.17 -5.45
N ILE A 97 -4.95 0.58 -4.34
CA ILE A 97 -5.95 1.65 -4.15
C ILE A 97 -5.84 2.69 -5.25
N ALA A 98 -4.62 3.19 -5.52
CA ALA A 98 -4.38 4.18 -6.54
C ALA A 98 -4.73 3.69 -7.95
N ARG A 99 -4.44 2.42 -8.28
CA ARG A 99 -4.84 1.79 -9.55
C ARG A 99 -6.36 1.73 -9.69
N ALA A 100 -7.07 1.25 -8.67
CA ALA A 100 -8.52 1.15 -8.70
C ALA A 100 -9.17 2.53 -8.82
N HIS A 101 -8.66 3.52 -8.07
CA HIS A 101 -9.13 4.90 -8.17
C HIS A 101 -8.94 5.50 -9.58
N ASN A 102 -7.82 5.20 -10.24
CA ASN A 102 -7.49 5.72 -11.59
C ASN A 102 -7.95 4.80 -12.74
N SER A 103 -8.67 3.71 -12.47
CA SER A 103 -9.20 2.88 -13.55
C SER A 103 -10.24 3.65 -14.37
N ASN A 104 -10.43 3.28 -15.63
CA ASN A 104 -11.47 3.88 -16.46
C ASN A 104 -12.87 3.41 -16.03
N ASP A 105 -12.96 2.20 -15.48
CA ASP A 105 -14.23 1.60 -15.09
C ASP A 105 -14.81 2.26 -13.83
N PRO A 106 -16.14 2.46 -13.79
CA PRO A 106 -16.83 2.88 -12.58
C PRO A 106 -16.63 1.84 -11.45
N ASN A 107 -16.26 2.32 -10.26
CA ASN A 107 -16.10 1.44 -9.12
C ASN A 107 -16.34 2.20 -7.80
N PRO A 108 -16.70 1.49 -6.71
CA PRO A 108 -17.07 2.13 -5.44
C PRO A 108 -15.89 2.84 -4.77
N LEU A 109 -14.65 2.44 -5.02
CA LEU A 109 -13.47 3.04 -4.39
C LEU A 109 -13.27 4.49 -4.83
N LYS A 110 -13.67 4.85 -6.06
CA LYS A 110 -13.59 6.24 -6.57
C LYS A 110 -14.35 7.22 -5.69
N LYS A 111 -15.51 6.80 -5.17
CA LYS A 111 -16.32 7.62 -4.27
C LYS A 111 -15.86 7.54 -2.82
N ALA A 112 -15.37 6.35 -2.41
CA ALA A 112 -14.97 6.10 -1.04
C ALA A 112 -13.63 6.74 -0.67
N LEU A 113 -12.71 6.90 -1.65
CA LEU A 113 -11.39 7.48 -1.42
C LEU A 113 -11.49 9.01 -1.34
N LEU A 114 -11.85 9.50 -0.17
CA LEU A 114 -12.00 10.94 0.12
C LEU A 114 -10.65 11.69 -0.04
N PRO A 115 -10.67 13.02 -0.30
CA PRO A 115 -9.45 13.82 -0.42
C PRO A 115 -8.48 13.64 0.74
N ARG A 116 -8.96 13.67 2.00
CA ARG A 116 -8.14 13.46 3.19
C ARG A 116 -7.42 12.10 3.22
N TYR A 117 -8.05 11.04 2.70
CA TYR A 117 -7.41 9.71 2.63
C TYR A 117 -6.32 9.68 1.56
N LYS A 118 -6.52 10.38 0.43
CA LYS A 118 -5.49 10.55 -0.59
C LYS A 118 -4.27 11.29 -0.01
N GLU A 119 -4.49 12.35 0.76
CA GLU A 119 -3.43 13.14 1.41
C GLU A 119 -2.57 12.25 2.31
N TYR A 120 -3.15 11.47 3.22
CA TYR A 120 -2.41 10.54 4.07
C TYR A 120 -1.59 9.52 3.27
N ILE A 121 -2.16 8.99 2.17
CA ILE A 121 -1.42 8.07 1.30
C ILE A 121 -0.26 8.78 0.60
N ILE A 122 -0.47 9.98 0.09
CA ILE A 122 0.55 10.77 -0.61
C ILE A 122 1.70 11.13 0.32
N GLU A 123 1.40 11.66 1.51
CA GLU A 123 2.39 11.98 2.53
C GLU A 123 3.24 10.75 2.88
N SER A 124 2.59 9.63 3.22
CA SER A 124 3.31 8.39 3.55
C SER A 124 4.16 7.88 2.38
N CYS A 125 3.68 8.00 1.15
CA CYS A 125 4.45 7.58 -0.03
C CYS A 125 5.66 8.46 -0.29
N PHE A 126 5.57 9.78 -0.06
CA PHE A 126 6.73 10.66 -0.12
C PHE A 126 7.74 10.33 0.98
N ASP A 127 7.27 10.13 2.23
CA ASP A 127 8.14 9.73 3.34
C ASP A 127 8.89 8.43 3.03
N TRP A 128 8.20 7.42 2.50
CA TRP A 128 8.84 6.15 2.11
C TRP A 128 9.81 6.32 0.95
N LEU A 129 9.60 7.28 0.07
CA LEU A 129 10.47 7.51 -1.08
C LEU A 129 11.77 8.20 -0.69
N ILE A 130 11.71 9.21 0.19
CA ILE A 130 12.85 10.04 0.60
C ILE A 130 13.72 9.40 1.69
N ASN A 131 13.12 8.57 2.55
CA ASN A 131 13.84 7.90 3.63
C ASN A 131 14.50 6.59 3.16
N GLU A 132 15.34 6.01 4.02
CA GLU A 132 15.97 4.71 3.78
C GLU A 132 14.94 3.58 3.88
N GLN A 133 14.40 3.16 2.74
CA GLN A 133 13.43 2.10 2.62
C GLN A 133 13.88 1.04 1.60
N LYS A 134 13.36 -0.18 1.78
CA LYS A 134 13.59 -1.26 0.81
C LYS A 134 13.03 -0.89 -0.57
N VAL A 135 13.73 -1.32 -1.61
CA VAL A 135 13.40 -0.99 -3.02
C VAL A 135 11.95 -1.28 -3.37
N ALA A 136 11.39 -2.40 -2.88
CA ALA A 136 10.00 -2.75 -3.17
C ALA A 136 9.01 -1.71 -2.63
N THR A 137 9.24 -1.19 -1.42
CA THR A 137 8.43 -0.11 -0.81
C THR A 137 8.52 1.16 -1.67
N LYS A 138 9.72 1.60 -2.02
CA LYS A 138 9.95 2.78 -2.87
C LYS A 138 9.27 2.64 -4.24
N VAL A 139 9.34 1.46 -4.86
CA VAL A 139 8.72 1.18 -6.16
C VAL A 139 7.20 1.31 -6.10
N HIS A 140 6.57 0.82 -5.03
CA HIS A 140 5.12 0.97 -4.85
C HIS A 140 4.74 2.42 -4.53
N ALA A 141 5.54 3.12 -3.73
CA ALA A 141 5.34 4.55 -3.43
C ALA A 141 5.40 5.40 -4.71
N MET A 142 6.41 5.20 -5.57
CA MET A 142 6.51 5.88 -6.87
C MET A 142 5.26 5.68 -7.73
N GLU A 143 4.77 4.45 -7.80
CA GLU A 143 3.58 4.14 -8.60
C GLU A 143 2.33 4.82 -8.04
N THR A 144 2.17 4.79 -6.71
CA THR A 144 1.07 5.45 -6.01
C THR A 144 1.06 6.95 -6.29
N LEU A 145 2.21 7.62 -6.10
CA LEU A 145 2.37 9.05 -6.34
C LEU A 145 2.13 9.42 -7.80
N PHE A 146 2.63 8.60 -8.75
CA PHE A 146 2.35 8.80 -10.17
C PHE A 146 0.85 8.75 -10.49
N LEU A 147 0.14 7.76 -9.91
CA LEU A 147 -1.28 7.58 -10.18
C LEU A 147 -2.15 8.66 -9.51
N LEU A 148 -1.92 8.95 -8.23
CA LEU A 148 -2.69 9.96 -7.50
C LEU A 148 -2.31 11.40 -7.89
N GLY A 149 -1.14 11.60 -8.49
CA GLY A 149 -0.68 12.90 -8.97
C GLY A 149 -1.26 13.32 -10.32
N LYS A 150 -2.05 12.49 -11.01
CA LYS A 150 -2.63 12.85 -12.32
C LYS A 150 -3.54 14.08 -12.26
N ASP A 151 -4.23 14.27 -11.15
CA ASP A 151 -5.12 15.41 -10.93
C ASP A 151 -4.43 16.55 -10.15
N SER A 152 -3.10 16.47 -9.94
CA SER A 152 -2.39 17.42 -9.07
C SER A 152 -0.94 17.60 -9.49
N ASN A 153 -0.67 18.66 -10.26
CA ASN A 153 0.63 18.94 -10.89
C ASN A 153 1.80 19.01 -9.90
N TRP A 154 1.59 19.45 -8.66
CA TRP A 154 2.67 19.56 -7.68
C TRP A 154 3.23 18.19 -7.29
N ILE A 155 2.38 17.15 -7.21
CA ILE A 155 2.81 15.78 -6.87
C ILE A 155 3.75 15.24 -7.95
N HIS A 156 3.42 15.43 -9.22
CA HIS A 156 4.29 15.00 -10.32
C HIS A 156 5.60 15.79 -10.35
N LYS A 157 5.56 17.12 -10.11
CA LYS A 157 6.78 17.95 -10.05
C LYS A 157 7.72 17.45 -8.94
N GLU A 158 7.18 17.26 -7.72
CA GLU A 158 7.99 16.80 -6.60
C GLU A 158 8.51 15.37 -6.82
N LEU A 159 7.67 14.48 -7.36
CA LEU A 159 8.10 13.13 -7.72
C LEU A 159 9.27 13.16 -8.73
N VAL A 160 9.21 14.00 -9.75
CA VAL A 160 10.29 14.15 -10.74
C VAL A 160 11.56 14.62 -10.05
N ASN A 161 11.50 15.67 -9.22
CA ASN A 161 12.65 16.20 -8.48
C ASN A 161 13.36 15.11 -7.66
N ILE A 162 12.58 14.32 -6.89
CA ILE A 162 13.13 13.25 -6.06
C ILE A 162 13.75 12.16 -6.94
N LEU A 163 13.05 11.71 -7.99
CA LEU A 163 13.52 10.63 -8.83
C LEU A 163 14.79 11.01 -9.61
N GLU A 164 14.91 12.25 -10.10
CA GLU A 164 16.10 12.73 -10.81
C GLU A 164 17.28 12.91 -9.85
N ARG A 165 17.04 13.46 -8.65
CA ARG A 165 18.07 13.63 -7.61
C ARG A 165 18.69 12.29 -7.19
N ASP A 166 17.84 11.29 -6.93
CA ASP A 166 18.27 10.03 -6.31
C ASP A 166 18.68 8.96 -7.33
N TYR A 167 18.43 9.19 -8.62
CA TYR A 167 18.56 8.19 -9.69
C TYR A 167 19.91 7.47 -9.68
N GLN A 168 21.02 8.21 -9.57
CA GLN A 168 22.37 7.65 -9.68
C GLN A 168 22.81 6.85 -8.44
N THR A 169 22.26 7.16 -7.28
CA THR A 169 22.66 6.55 -6.00
C THR A 169 21.84 5.33 -5.62
N GLN A 170 20.70 5.13 -6.29
CA GLN A 170 19.75 4.07 -5.97
C GLN A 170 20.02 2.79 -6.78
N SER A 171 19.45 1.67 -6.31
CA SER A 171 19.59 0.34 -6.92
C SER A 171 19.01 0.29 -8.35
N ALA A 172 19.45 -0.71 -9.13
CA ALA A 172 18.94 -0.96 -10.49
C ALA A 172 17.40 -1.12 -10.54
N GLY A 173 16.79 -1.74 -9.53
CA GLY A 173 15.33 -1.87 -9.44
C GLY A 173 14.61 -0.53 -9.27
N PHE A 174 15.16 0.37 -8.46
CA PHE A 174 14.68 1.75 -8.35
C PHE A 174 14.83 2.48 -9.68
N GLN A 175 16.03 2.48 -10.27
CA GLN A 175 16.34 3.16 -11.53
C GLN A 175 15.40 2.74 -12.66
N ALA A 176 15.16 1.43 -12.81
CA ALA A 176 14.26 0.89 -13.83
C ALA A 176 12.84 1.44 -13.68
N ARG A 177 12.32 1.49 -12.43
CA ARG A 177 10.99 2.03 -12.15
C ARG A 177 10.94 3.54 -12.33
N ALA A 178 11.93 4.27 -11.80
CA ALA A 178 12.04 5.72 -11.93
C ALA A 178 12.06 6.15 -13.41
N LYS A 179 12.92 5.53 -14.24
CA LYS A 179 12.99 5.78 -15.69
C LYS A 179 11.64 5.61 -16.38
N ARG A 180 10.88 4.57 -16.00
CA ARG A 180 9.54 4.32 -16.57
C ARG A 180 8.53 5.41 -16.16
N ILE A 181 8.57 5.85 -14.91
CA ILE A 181 7.65 6.88 -14.39
C ILE A 181 8.00 8.26 -14.98
N LEU A 182 9.26 8.64 -14.98
CA LEU A 182 9.73 9.90 -15.58
C LEU A 182 9.32 10.01 -17.06
N ARG A 183 9.47 8.92 -17.82
CA ARG A 183 9.03 8.89 -19.22
C ARG A 183 7.51 9.12 -19.34
N LYS A 184 6.69 8.48 -18.48
CA LYS A 184 5.25 8.63 -18.50
C LYS A 184 4.81 10.06 -18.15
N ILE A 185 5.42 10.66 -17.12
CA ILE A 185 5.11 12.04 -16.73
C ILE A 185 5.44 13.00 -17.89
N LYS A 186 6.64 12.86 -18.50
CA LYS A 186 7.07 13.71 -19.65
C LYS A 186 6.18 13.53 -20.90
N SER A 187 5.49 12.39 -21.05
CA SER A 187 4.57 12.19 -22.18
C SER A 187 3.15 12.72 -21.92
N THR A 188 2.87 13.19 -20.71
CA THR A 188 1.55 13.69 -20.31
C THR A 188 1.54 15.22 -20.14
N LEU A 189 2.73 15.82 -20.08
CA LEU A 189 2.95 17.28 -20.12
C LEU A 189 3.08 17.78 -21.57
#